data_eb75558a01a9a696ef3e916ff3e8e911
#
_entry.id   eb75558a01a9a696ef3e916ff3e8e911
#
_cell.length_a   1.000
_cell.length_b   1.000
_cell.length_c   1.000
_cell.angle_alpha   90.00
_cell.angle_beta   90.00
_cell.angle_gamma   90.00
#
_symmetry.space_group_name_H-M   'P 1'
#
loop_
_entity.id
_entity.type
_entity.pdbx_description
1 polymer ?
#
loop_
_entity_poly.entity_id
_entity_poly.type
_entity_poly.pdbx_seq_one_letter_code
_entity_poly.pdbx_strand_id
1 'polypeptide(L)' 'NDLSQEKSDDELMSKLVQLAEMREKGVLSEEEFIMAKSKLLQL' A
#
# COMPACT_ATOMS: atom_id res chain seq x y z
N ASN A 1 -16.11 -12.03 -12.95
CA ASN A 1 -15.67 -11.38 -14.06
C ASN A 1 -14.63 -10.34 -13.69
N ASP A 2 -14.56 -9.34 -14.44
CA ASP A 2 -13.49 -8.36 -14.24
C ASP A 2 -13.51 -7.71 -12.89
N LEU A 3 -14.62 -7.77 -12.22
CA LEU A 3 -14.75 -7.12 -10.91
C LEU A 3 -13.74 -7.67 -9.92
N SER A 4 -13.42 -8.95 -10.03
CA SER A 4 -12.47 -9.53 -9.10
C SER A 4 -11.11 -8.90 -9.27
N GLN A 5 -10.68 -8.72 -10.49
CA GLN A 5 -9.38 -8.16 -10.75
C GLN A 5 -9.31 -6.71 -10.32
N GLU A 6 -10.36 -5.98 -10.60
CA GLU A 6 -10.40 -4.59 -10.21
C GLU A 6 -10.34 -4.45 -8.70
N LYS A 7 -11.00 -5.37 -8.02
CA LYS A 7 -10.97 -5.36 -6.58
C LYS A 7 -9.56 -5.55 -6.06
N SER A 8 -8.82 -6.47 -6.66
CA SER A 8 -7.44 -6.69 -6.25
C SER A 8 -6.61 -5.44 -6.41
N ASP A 9 -6.75 -4.80 -7.55
CA ASP A 9 -6.02 -3.58 -7.80
C ASP A 9 -6.42 -2.49 -6.82
N ASP A 10 -7.71 -2.40 -6.55
CA ASP A 10 -8.19 -1.40 -5.60
C ASP A 10 -7.61 -1.63 -4.22
N GLU A 11 -7.55 -2.88 -3.80
CA GLU A 11 -7.01 -3.18 -2.49
C GLU A 11 -5.55 -2.80 -2.41
N LEU A 12 -4.80 -3.12 -3.44
CA LEU A 12 -3.38 -2.79 -3.43
C LEU A 12 -3.19 -1.28 -3.40
N MET A 13 -3.91 -0.58 -4.24
CA MET A 13 -3.80 0.87 -4.28
C MET A 13 -4.25 1.49 -2.96
N SER A 14 -5.29 0.94 -2.39
CA SER A 14 -5.79 1.45 -1.13
C SER A 14 -4.72 1.32 -0.05
N LYS A 15 -4.06 0.20 0.00
CA LYS A 15 -3.01 0.00 1.00
C LYS A 15 -1.83 0.91 0.76
N LEU A 16 -1.48 1.13 -0.49
CA LEU A 16 -0.39 2.04 -0.80
C LEU A 16 -0.73 3.46 -0.35
N VAL A 17 -1.94 3.88 -0.59
CA VAL A 17 -2.36 5.20 -0.16
C VAL A 17 -2.31 5.31 1.36
N GLN A 18 -2.76 4.28 2.05
CA GLN A 18 -2.72 4.28 3.50
C GLN A 18 -1.30 4.38 4.02
N LEU A 19 -0.39 3.64 3.39
CA LEU A 19 1.01 3.71 3.80
C LEU A 19 1.56 5.11 3.60
N ALA A 20 1.23 5.72 2.48
CA ALA A 20 1.71 7.07 2.20
C ALA A 20 1.18 8.05 3.21
N GLU A 21 -0.08 7.90 3.58
CA GLU A 21 -0.68 8.78 4.57
C GLU A 21 -0.01 8.61 5.92
N MET A 22 0.26 7.38 6.29
CA MET A 22 0.91 7.14 7.57
C MET A 22 2.29 7.74 7.59
N ARG A 23 2.99 7.68 6.49
CA ARG A 23 4.31 8.28 6.42
C ARG A 23 4.21 9.79 6.57
N GLU A 24 3.24 10.39 5.91
CA GLU A 24 3.08 11.83 6.00
C GLU A 24 2.73 12.29 7.40
N LYS A 25 1.96 11.48 8.10
CA LYS A 25 1.57 11.82 9.45
C LYS A 25 2.68 11.55 10.45
N GLY A 26 3.76 10.94 10.02
CA GLY A 26 4.84 10.62 10.90
C GLY A 26 4.66 9.34 11.67
N VAL A 27 3.65 8.56 11.34
CA VAL A 27 3.44 7.27 11.98
C VAL A 27 4.45 6.26 11.50
N LEU A 28 4.83 6.37 10.23
CA LEU A 28 5.82 5.47 9.65
C LEU A 28 7.07 6.26 9.28
N SER A 29 8.22 5.71 9.58
CA SER A 29 9.47 6.28 9.10
C SER A 29 9.64 5.93 7.63
N GLU A 30 10.59 6.60 6.99
CA GLU A 30 10.82 6.36 5.59
C GLU A 30 11.23 4.91 5.35
N GLU A 31 12.08 4.37 6.19
CA GLU A 31 12.51 3.00 6.05
C GLU A 31 11.36 2.04 6.22
N GLU A 32 10.52 2.31 7.19
CA GLU A 32 9.36 1.46 7.41
C GLU A 32 8.41 1.52 6.21
N PHE A 33 8.26 2.70 5.66
CA PHE A 33 7.41 2.86 4.50
C PHE A 33 7.94 2.03 3.32
N ILE A 34 9.24 2.10 3.09
CA ILE A 34 9.85 1.36 2.00
C ILE A 34 9.69 -0.13 2.21
N MET A 35 9.89 -0.59 3.43
CA MET A 35 9.74 -2.01 3.72
C MET A 35 8.31 -2.47 3.53
N ALA A 36 7.37 -1.71 4.02
CA ALA A 36 5.98 -2.09 3.88
C ALA A 36 5.55 -2.09 2.42
N LYS A 37 5.99 -1.10 1.68
CA LYS A 37 5.66 -1.03 0.27
C LYS A 37 6.27 -2.21 -0.48
N SER A 38 7.48 -2.55 -0.14
CA SER A 38 8.16 -3.66 -0.78
C SER A 38 7.40 -4.96 -0.54
N LYS A 39 6.96 -5.18 0.67
CA LYS A 39 6.21 -6.38 0.97
C LYS A 39 4.89 -6.42 0.24
N LEU A 40 4.23 -5.30 0.14
CA LEU A 40 2.99 -5.22 -0.59
C LEU A 40 3.17 -5.62 -2.04
N LEU A 41 4.23 -5.14 -2.65
CA LEU A 41 4.46 -5.37 -4.07
C LEU A 41 5.04 -6.75 -4.36
N GLN A 42 5.44 -7.46 -3.32
CA GLN A 42 5.98 -8.80 -3.51
C GLN A 42 4.90 -9.84 -3.73
N LEU A 43 3.67 -9.50 -3.55
CA LEU A 43 2.61 -10.45 -3.78
C LEU A 43 2.52 -10.84 -5.24
#